data_b5793ea115ea1af906627205884a0bdf
#
_entry.id   b5793ea115ea1af906627205884a0bdf
#
_cell.length_a   1.000
_cell.length_b   1.000
_cell.length_c   1.000
_cell.angle_alpha   90.00
_cell.angle_beta   90.00
_cell.angle_gamma   90.00
#
_symmetry.space_group_name_H-M   'P 1'
#
loop_
_entity.id
_entity.type
_entity.pdbx_description
1 polymer ?
#
loop_
_entity_poly.entity_id
_entity_poly.type
_entity_poly.pdbx_seq_one_letter_code
_entity_poly.pdbx_strand_id
1 'polypeptide(L)'
;MITTFNMQAMMSQENQVKQIPCDMLVPYHNHKFELYSGERLDDMVESIRQNGVLIPVIVQPYGENYEILSGHNKTNAAKIA
;
A
#
# COMPACT_ATOMS: atom_id res chain seq x y z
N MET A 1 14.25 16.20 4.00
CA MET A 1 14.26 14.86 3.39
C MET A 1 12.88 14.23 3.57
N ILE A 2 12.29 13.76 2.49
CA ILE A 2 11.01 13.11 2.55
C ILE A 2 11.25 11.64 2.87
N THR A 3 10.63 11.16 3.95
CA THR A 3 10.71 9.76 4.31
C THR A 3 9.52 9.02 3.70
N THR A 4 9.81 8.05 2.84
CA THR A 4 8.79 7.20 2.24
C THR A 4 8.64 5.94 3.07
N PHE A 5 7.40 5.62 3.45
CA PHE A 5 7.14 4.36 4.15
C PHE A 5 7.39 3.18 3.21
N ASN A 6 8.11 2.18 3.72
CA ASN A 6 8.20 0.90 3.04
C ASN A 6 7.03 0.03 3.47
N MET A 7 6.41 -0.63 2.52
CA MET A 7 5.30 -1.52 2.80
C MET A 7 5.71 -2.96 2.58
N GLN A 8 5.24 -3.84 3.46
CA GLN A 8 5.36 -5.26 3.20
C GLN A 8 4.39 -5.62 2.09
N ALA A 9 4.91 -6.21 1.04
CA ALA A 9 4.12 -6.58 -0.12
C ALA A 9 4.38 -8.03 -0.48
N MET A 10 3.31 -8.79 -0.68
CA MET A 10 3.38 -10.17 -1.13
C MET A 10 3.21 -10.20 -2.65
N MET A 11 4.19 -10.78 -3.33
CA MET A 11 4.12 -10.97 -4.77
C MET A 11 3.11 -12.08 -5.07
N SER A 12 2.09 -11.76 -5.87
CA SER A 12 0.98 -12.67 -6.11
C SER A 12 1.38 -14.01 -6.72
N GLN A 13 2.51 -14.04 -7.43
CA GLN A 13 2.96 -15.25 -8.15
C GLN A 13 4.08 -16.00 -7.44
N GLU A 14 4.72 -15.39 -6.45
CA GLU A 14 5.92 -15.96 -5.82
C GLU A 14 5.74 -16.32 -4.36
N ASN A 15 4.63 -15.99 -3.75
CA ASN A 15 4.39 -16.17 -2.30
C ASN A 15 5.51 -15.56 -1.45
N GLN A 16 6.13 -14.51 -1.93
CA GLN A 16 7.27 -13.89 -1.30
C GLN A 16 6.92 -12.51 -0.79
N VAL A 17 7.27 -12.21 0.46
CA VAL A 17 7.05 -10.89 1.03
C VAL A 17 8.32 -10.07 0.83
N LYS A 18 8.15 -8.87 0.28
CA LYS A 18 9.24 -7.91 0.06
C LYS A 18 8.86 -6.57 0.66
N GLN A 19 9.86 -5.78 0.99
CA GLN A 19 9.67 -4.40 1.42
C GLN A 19 9.74 -3.50 0.19
N ILE A 20 8.65 -2.79 -0.10
CA ILE A 20 8.54 -1.92 -1.28
C ILE A 20 8.16 -0.53 -0.82
N PRO A 21 8.87 0.53 -1.28
CA PRO A 21 8.46 1.91 -1.00
C PRO A 21 7.04 2.15 -1.51
N CYS A 22 6.19 2.78 -0.73
CA CYS A 22 4.80 2.97 -1.12
C CYS A 22 4.64 3.80 -2.38
N ASP A 23 5.64 4.62 -2.73
CA ASP A 23 5.64 5.40 -3.97
C ASP A 23 5.70 4.54 -5.23
N MET A 24 6.17 3.31 -5.12
CA MET A 24 6.22 2.37 -6.23
C MET A 24 4.94 1.56 -6.38
N LEU A 25 3.99 1.73 -5.48
CA LEU A 25 2.72 1.02 -5.52
C LEU A 25 1.68 1.86 -6.24
N VAL A 26 1.09 1.27 -7.27
CA VAL A 26 0.08 1.95 -8.10
C VAL A 26 -1.24 1.18 -8.07
N PRO A 27 -2.37 1.86 -8.25
CA PRO A 27 -3.66 1.18 -8.28
C PRO A 27 -3.76 0.19 -9.43
N TYR A 28 -4.57 -0.85 -9.25
CA TYR A 28 -4.84 -1.82 -10.30
C TYR A 28 -5.51 -1.14 -11.49
N HIS A 29 -4.96 -1.31 -12.69
CA HIS A 29 -5.38 -0.55 -13.87
C HIS A 29 -6.79 -0.91 -14.39
N ASN A 30 -7.30 -2.10 -14.09
CA ASN A 30 -8.58 -2.58 -14.60
C ASN A 30 -9.74 -2.40 -13.61
N HIS A 31 -9.51 -1.83 -12.44
CA HIS A 31 -10.54 -1.76 -11.42
C HIS A 31 -10.33 -0.56 -10.51
N LYS A 32 -11.42 0.17 -10.25
CA LYS A 32 -11.38 1.26 -9.29
C LYS A 32 -11.83 0.72 -7.94
N PHE A 33 -11.08 1.04 -6.92
CA PHE A 33 -11.40 0.68 -5.54
C PHE A 33 -11.86 1.92 -4.79
N GLU A 34 -12.89 1.75 -3.98
CA GLU A 34 -13.39 2.82 -3.15
C GLU A 34 -12.44 3.03 -1.97
N LEU A 35 -11.91 4.23 -1.85
CA LEU A 35 -10.99 4.57 -0.77
C LEU A 35 -11.76 5.12 0.43
N TYR A 36 -11.23 4.83 1.63
CA TYR A 36 -11.77 5.40 2.84
C TYR A 36 -11.60 6.92 2.85
N SER A 37 -12.49 7.59 3.55
CA SER A 37 -12.44 9.04 3.75
C SER A 37 -12.84 9.36 5.18
N GLY A 38 -12.65 10.63 5.57
CA GLY A 38 -13.04 11.11 6.89
C GLY A 38 -12.34 10.38 8.02
N GLU A 39 -13.06 10.12 9.10
CA GLU A 39 -12.51 9.54 10.32
C GLU A 39 -11.89 8.17 10.10
N ARG A 40 -12.48 7.36 9.25
CA ARG A 40 -11.96 6.02 8.96
C ARG A 40 -10.59 6.08 8.30
N LEU A 41 -10.40 7.05 7.40
CA LEU A 41 -9.09 7.27 6.80
C LEU A 41 -8.10 7.84 7.82
N ASP A 42 -8.54 8.80 8.62
CA ASP A 42 -7.69 9.41 9.63
C ASP A 42 -7.19 8.39 10.66
N ASP A 43 -8.06 7.49 11.09
CA ASP A 43 -7.69 6.43 12.02
C ASP A 43 -6.66 5.49 11.42
N MET A 44 -6.82 5.14 10.15
CA MET A 44 -5.87 4.27 9.47
C MET A 44 -4.51 4.95 9.28
N VAL A 45 -4.50 6.23 8.91
CA VAL A 45 -3.27 7.02 8.78
C VAL A 45 -2.52 7.06 10.11
N GLU A 46 -3.23 7.31 11.20
CA GLU A 46 -2.62 7.38 12.53
C GLU A 46 -2.07 6.03 12.96
N SER A 47 -2.80 4.96 12.69
CA SER A 47 -2.33 3.61 12.99
C SER A 47 -1.04 3.28 12.25
N ILE A 48 -0.94 3.68 10.99
CA ILE A 48 0.26 3.45 10.18
C ILE A 48 1.43 4.28 10.70
N ARG A 49 1.20 5.52 11.12
CA ARG A 49 2.25 6.34 11.73
C ARG A 49 2.83 5.71 12.97
N GLN A 50 1.99 5.07 13.78
CA GLN A 50 2.41 4.46 15.04
C GLN A 50 3.02 3.09 14.88
N ASN A 51 2.47 2.27 14.01
CA ASN A 51 2.78 0.84 13.94
C ASN A 51 3.34 0.36 12.61
N GLY A 52 3.33 1.20 11.59
CA GLY A 52 3.63 0.77 10.23
C GLY A 52 2.51 -0.05 9.64
N VAL A 53 2.76 -0.69 8.51
CA VAL A 53 1.80 -1.57 7.85
C VAL A 53 2.13 -3.00 8.25
N LEU A 54 1.28 -3.58 9.09
CA LEU A 54 1.54 -4.89 9.70
C LEU A 54 1.15 -6.07 8.82
N ILE A 55 0.14 -5.88 7.96
CA ILE A 55 -0.33 -6.95 7.06
C ILE A 55 0.12 -6.61 5.65
N PRO A 56 0.79 -7.54 4.95
CA PRO A 56 1.26 -7.27 3.60
C PRO A 56 0.12 -6.94 2.64
N VAL A 57 0.37 -6.01 1.72
CA VAL A 57 -0.49 -5.82 0.56
C VAL A 57 -0.13 -6.85 -0.50
N ILE A 58 -1.06 -7.17 -1.39
CA ILE A 58 -0.80 -8.12 -2.46
C ILE A 58 -0.60 -7.34 -3.75
N VAL A 59 0.50 -7.60 -4.43
CA VAL A 59 0.90 -6.82 -5.60
C VAL A 59 1.36 -7.74 -6.74
N GLN A 60 1.44 -7.16 -7.93
CA GLN A 60 2.09 -7.80 -9.08
C GLN A 60 2.93 -6.77 -9.83
N PRO A 61 4.00 -7.17 -10.49
CA PRO A 61 4.81 -6.24 -11.26
C PRO A 61 4.00 -5.56 -12.37
N TYR A 62 4.26 -4.27 -12.57
CA TYR A 62 3.60 -3.47 -13.60
C TYR A 62 4.59 -2.42 -14.10
N GLY A 63 5.31 -2.73 -15.18
CA GLY A 63 6.41 -1.90 -15.62
C GLY A 63 7.49 -1.83 -14.57
N GLU A 64 7.90 -0.63 -14.21
CA GLU A 64 8.89 -0.40 -13.15
C GLU A 64 8.27 -0.31 -11.75
N ASN A 65 6.95 -0.39 -11.70
CA ASN A 65 6.19 -0.28 -10.44
C ASN A 65 5.55 -1.61 -10.10
N TYR A 66 4.74 -1.58 -9.06
CA TYR A 66 3.94 -2.73 -8.63
C TYR A 66 2.50 -2.27 -8.49
N GLU A 67 1.58 -2.96 -9.17
CA GLU A 67 0.17 -2.62 -9.00
C GLU A 67 -0.45 -3.43 -7.86
N ILE A 68 -1.34 -2.79 -7.15
CA ILE A 68 -1.95 -3.32 -5.95
C ILE A 68 -3.17 -4.15 -6.33
N LEU A 69 -3.18 -5.42 -5.92
CA LEU A 69 -4.32 -6.30 -6.09
C LEU A 69 -5.21 -6.31 -4.85
N SER A 70 -4.62 -6.12 -3.67
CA SER A 70 -5.34 -6.04 -2.41
C SER A 70 -4.58 -5.14 -1.45
N GLY A 71 -5.29 -4.31 -0.69
CA GLY A 71 -4.70 -3.40 0.29
C GLY A 71 -4.61 -1.95 -0.17
N HIS A 72 -5.49 -1.52 -1.06
CA HIS A 72 -5.47 -0.15 -1.59
C HIS A 72 -5.62 0.91 -0.51
N ASN A 73 -6.47 0.69 0.48
CA ASN A 73 -6.67 1.65 1.55
C ASN A 73 -5.45 1.79 2.43
N LYS A 74 -4.74 0.69 2.69
CA LYS A 74 -3.49 0.72 3.46
C LYS A 74 -2.42 1.50 2.73
N THR A 75 -2.29 1.28 1.42
CA THR A 75 -1.32 2.01 0.61
C THR A 75 -1.64 3.49 0.56
N ASN A 76 -2.90 3.84 0.35
CA ASN A 76 -3.32 5.24 0.33
C ASN A 76 -3.03 5.92 1.67
N ALA A 77 -3.36 5.29 2.77
CA ALA A 77 -3.09 5.83 4.10
C ALA A 77 -1.59 5.95 4.37
N ALA A 78 -0.79 5.00 3.92
CA ALA A 78 0.67 5.06 4.08
C ALA A 78 1.29 6.22 3.31
N LYS A 79 0.77 6.53 2.13
CA LYS A 79 1.24 7.68 1.35
C LYS A 79 0.91 9.01 2.02
N ILE A 80 -0.20 9.06 2.74
CA ILE A 80 -0.62 10.25 3.49
C ILE A 80 0.20 10.39 4.79
N ALA A 81 0.51 9.28 5.41
CA ALA A 81 1.21 9.25 6.70
C ALA A 81 2.64 9.84 6.69
#